data_b5dab982a21b45d3fed80026402b2aac
#
_entry.id   b5dab982a21b45d3fed80026402b2aac
#
_cell.length_a   1.000
_cell.length_b   1.000
_cell.length_c   1.000
_cell.angle_alpha   90.00
_cell.angle_beta   90.00
_cell.angle_gamma   90.00
#
_symmetry.space_group_name_H-M   'P 1'
#
loop_
_entity.id
_entity.type
_entity.pdbx_description
1 polymer ?
#
loop_
_entity_poly.entity_id
_entity_poly.type
_entity_poly.pdbx_seq_one_letter_code
_entity_poly.pdbx_strand_id
1 'polypeptide(L)'
;MIVTFHSYKGGTGKTLLSMNLATLFATMGKRVCLIDLDLRAPSLHLIFKNGKEYWVNDYLNKVCNIESVLTDCSTEGMGKGKLLVGLANPSTEAILEMESKNRTWEMEVLGRLLSFKTYLLNNMPFDYVFFDASPGLIYSSINAIVCADVVLVVTSTDKSDVEGTRRMIRECYELFDRKIGIIINKVPTESLSLKIYNNSIQLGTHQLPIIGVIPCSCDVATAGRCLFDCEKLNHPFTEKIREIATNLELIWGTTDNTIMTIHNLVSSESSLRPNLLHHPVS
;
A
#
# COMPACT_ATOMS: atom_id res chain seq x y z
N MET A 1 8.32 5.23 -8.21
CA MET A 1 6.92 4.75 -8.32
C MET A 1 6.10 5.24 -7.13
N ILE A 2 4.93 5.81 -7.36
CA ILE A 2 3.99 6.23 -6.30
C ILE A 2 2.93 5.15 -6.11
N VAL A 3 2.80 4.65 -4.89
CA VAL A 3 1.87 3.58 -4.51
C VAL A 3 0.94 4.11 -3.42
N THR A 4 -0.37 4.07 -3.66
CA THR A 4 -1.38 4.47 -2.67
C THR A 4 -2.01 3.23 -2.03
N PHE A 5 -2.00 3.17 -0.70
CA PHE A 5 -2.77 2.18 0.06
C PHE A 5 -4.15 2.74 0.33
N HIS A 6 -5.17 2.04 -0.14
CA HIS A 6 -6.55 2.46 0.03
C HIS A 6 -7.45 1.31 0.48
N SER A 7 -8.61 1.61 1.04
CA SER A 7 -9.61 0.61 1.44
C SER A 7 -11.01 1.22 1.46
N TYR A 8 -12.02 0.38 1.31
CA TYR A 8 -13.41 0.82 1.48
C TYR A 8 -13.73 1.17 2.93
N LYS A 9 -13.32 0.33 3.88
CA LYS A 9 -13.55 0.54 5.33
C LYS A 9 -12.27 0.92 6.07
N GLY A 10 -12.45 1.57 7.23
CA GLY A 10 -11.39 1.71 8.23
C GLY A 10 -11.06 0.37 8.89
N GLY A 11 -9.86 0.29 9.50
CA GLY A 11 -9.44 -0.90 10.25
C GLY A 11 -9.03 -2.11 9.41
N THR A 12 -8.92 -2.01 8.08
CA THR A 12 -8.46 -3.13 7.20
C THR A 12 -6.96 -3.40 7.32
N GLY A 13 -6.18 -2.48 7.91
CA GLY A 13 -4.73 -2.63 8.12
C GLY A 13 -3.87 -1.87 7.11
N LYS A 14 -4.40 -0.90 6.39
CA LYS A 14 -3.63 -0.05 5.43
C LYS A 14 -2.34 0.47 6.01
N THR A 15 -2.42 1.21 7.12
CA THR A 15 -1.28 1.84 7.80
C THR A 15 -0.22 0.81 8.20
N LEU A 16 -0.65 -0.34 8.73
CA LEU A 16 0.27 -1.42 9.10
C LEU A 16 1.01 -1.96 7.86
N LEU A 17 0.30 -2.10 6.74
CA LEU A 17 0.89 -2.59 5.50
C LEU A 17 1.80 -1.55 4.84
N SER A 18 1.36 -0.29 4.77
CA SER A 18 2.13 0.80 4.17
C SER A 18 3.47 1.00 4.88
N MET A 19 3.46 1.06 6.22
CA MET A 19 4.69 1.25 6.99
C MET A 19 5.63 0.04 6.91
N ASN A 20 5.11 -1.19 6.98
CA ASN A 20 5.96 -2.38 6.91
C ASN A 20 6.55 -2.58 5.51
N LEU A 21 5.81 -2.30 4.44
CA LEU A 21 6.35 -2.31 3.08
C LEU A 21 7.38 -1.20 2.87
N ALA A 22 7.13 0.02 3.37
CA ALA A 22 8.08 1.12 3.30
C ALA A 22 9.41 0.77 3.98
N THR A 23 9.34 0.22 5.19
CA THR A 23 10.52 -0.21 5.94
C THR A 23 11.24 -1.37 5.23
N LEU A 24 10.51 -2.38 4.73
CA LEU A 24 11.11 -3.48 3.98
C LEU A 24 11.88 -2.97 2.76
N PHE A 25 11.28 -2.13 1.93
CA PHE A 25 11.97 -1.58 0.77
C PHE A 25 13.21 -0.77 1.16
N ALA A 26 13.14 -0.02 2.27
CA ALA A 26 14.31 0.68 2.78
C ALA A 26 15.41 -0.30 3.24
N THR A 27 15.06 -1.41 3.93
CA THR A 27 16.05 -2.46 4.29
C THR A 27 16.63 -3.18 3.07
N MET A 28 15.92 -3.20 1.95
CA MET A 28 16.43 -3.68 0.65
C MET A 28 17.32 -2.66 -0.07
N GLY A 29 17.70 -1.56 0.59
CA GLY A 29 18.58 -0.53 0.06
C GLY A 29 17.89 0.52 -0.81
N LYS A 30 16.55 0.54 -0.88
CA LYS A 30 15.78 1.52 -1.64
C LYS A 30 15.62 2.85 -0.89
N ARG A 31 15.43 3.91 -1.62
CA ARG A 31 15.06 5.23 -1.07
C ARG A 31 13.54 5.34 -1.08
N VAL A 32 12.93 5.37 0.10
CA VAL A 32 11.48 5.31 0.28
C VAL A 32 10.98 6.56 1.01
N CYS A 33 9.87 7.10 0.52
CA CYS A 33 9.12 8.14 1.20
C CYS A 33 7.73 7.59 1.58
N LEU A 34 7.33 7.72 2.84
CA LEU A 34 6.00 7.35 3.34
C LEU A 34 5.29 8.60 3.82
N ILE A 35 4.11 8.89 3.26
CA ILE A 35 3.30 10.07 3.59
C ILE A 35 1.97 9.63 4.19
N ASP A 36 1.66 10.12 5.38
CA ASP A 36 0.36 9.99 6.02
C ASP A 36 -0.63 10.96 5.39
N LEU A 37 -1.60 10.45 4.65
CA LEU A 37 -2.71 11.21 4.07
C LEU A 37 -4.05 10.88 4.74
N ASP A 38 -4.03 10.12 5.85
CA ASP A 38 -5.22 9.97 6.70
C ASP A 38 -5.32 11.14 7.70
N LEU A 39 -5.61 12.33 7.15
CA LEU A 39 -5.63 13.58 7.90
C LEU A 39 -6.73 13.67 8.97
N ARG A 40 -7.71 12.75 8.92
CA ARG A 40 -8.85 12.69 9.85
C ARG A 40 -8.65 11.68 10.98
N ALA A 41 -7.84 10.65 10.74
CA ALA A 41 -7.53 9.64 11.75
C ALA A 41 -6.05 9.21 11.64
N PRO A 42 -5.10 10.17 11.74
CA PRO A 42 -3.69 9.89 11.57
C PRO A 42 -3.20 8.87 12.61
N SER A 43 -2.36 7.94 12.16
CA SER A 43 -1.87 6.87 13.03
C SER A 43 -0.38 6.58 12.91
N LEU A 44 0.28 7.01 11.84
CA LEU A 44 1.73 6.80 11.66
C LEU A 44 2.57 7.49 12.75
N HIS A 45 2.08 8.58 13.36
CA HIS A 45 2.73 9.27 14.47
C HIS A 45 2.89 8.41 15.75
N LEU A 46 2.13 7.32 15.87
CA LEU A 46 2.27 6.36 16.98
C LEU A 46 3.53 5.50 16.84
N ILE A 47 4.05 5.41 15.62
CA ILE A 47 5.21 4.58 15.26
C ILE A 47 6.43 5.44 15.00
N PHE A 48 6.27 6.47 14.19
CA PHE A 48 7.35 7.37 13.79
C PHE A 48 7.22 8.69 14.56
N LYS A 49 8.33 9.14 15.16
CA LYS A 49 8.36 10.44 15.83
C LYS A 49 8.51 11.55 14.79
N ASN A 50 7.72 12.61 14.92
CA ASN A 50 7.95 13.81 14.12
C ASN A 50 9.23 14.50 14.57
N GLY A 51 10.21 14.54 13.68
CA GLY A 51 11.47 15.26 13.88
C GLY A 51 11.48 16.65 13.26
N LYS A 52 10.31 17.15 12.81
CA LYS A 52 10.13 18.43 12.12
C LYS A 52 9.17 19.34 12.89
N GLU A 53 9.28 20.63 12.63
CA GLU A 53 8.38 21.64 13.17
C GLU A 53 6.98 21.54 12.52
N TYR A 54 6.94 21.17 11.23
CA TYR A 54 5.74 21.13 10.40
C TYR A 54 5.23 19.70 10.16
N TRP A 55 3.93 19.62 9.88
CA TRP A 55 3.21 18.39 9.56
C TRP A 55 2.80 18.38 8.07
N VAL A 56 2.38 17.25 7.56
CA VAL A 56 1.83 17.13 6.20
C VAL A 56 0.65 18.10 5.99
N ASN A 57 -0.16 18.33 7.01
CA ASN A 57 -1.22 19.33 7.03
C ASN A 57 -0.73 20.73 6.62
N ASP A 58 0.42 21.15 7.15
CA ASP A 58 1.00 22.47 6.87
C ASP A 58 1.49 22.58 5.42
N TYR A 59 2.09 21.50 4.90
CA TYR A 59 2.44 21.40 3.49
C TYR A 59 1.19 21.51 2.61
N LEU A 60 0.12 20.77 2.92
CA LEU A 60 -1.12 20.81 2.15
C LEU A 60 -1.83 22.17 2.25
N ASN A 61 -1.70 22.86 3.37
CA ASN A 61 -2.18 24.23 3.58
C ASN A 61 -1.27 25.32 2.99
N LYS A 62 -0.18 24.96 2.27
CA LYS A 62 0.79 25.89 1.65
C LYS A 62 1.59 26.73 2.67
N VAL A 63 1.69 26.29 3.92
CA VAL A 63 2.45 26.96 4.98
C VAL A 63 3.96 26.73 4.79
N CYS A 64 4.35 25.54 4.30
CA CYS A 64 5.74 25.14 4.15
C CYS A 64 5.98 24.32 2.88
N ASN A 65 7.25 24.02 2.58
CA ASN A 65 7.65 23.11 1.52
C ASN A 65 7.65 21.65 2.04
N ILE A 66 7.67 20.69 1.10
CA ILE A 66 7.60 19.27 1.42
C ILE A 66 8.80 18.79 2.27
N GLU A 67 10.00 19.32 2.05
CA GLU A 67 11.20 18.95 2.82
C GLU A 67 11.07 19.30 4.31
N SER A 68 10.26 20.31 4.62
CA SER A 68 10.03 20.75 6.00
C SER A 68 9.18 19.79 6.80
N VAL A 69 8.48 18.83 6.14
CA VAL A 69 7.62 17.84 6.80
C VAL A 69 8.18 16.42 6.74
N LEU A 70 9.28 16.19 6.00
CA LEU A 70 9.88 14.87 5.86
C LEU A 70 10.92 14.63 6.95
N THR A 71 10.64 13.70 7.85
CA THR A 71 11.58 13.24 8.88
C THR A 71 12.36 12.03 8.38
N ASP A 72 13.68 12.02 8.57
CA ASP A 72 14.51 10.84 8.31
C ASP A 72 14.31 9.84 9.45
N CYS A 73 13.68 8.71 9.11
CA CYS A 73 13.40 7.59 10.01
C CYS A 73 14.26 6.36 9.66
N SER A 74 15.37 6.55 8.94
CA SER A 74 16.28 5.47 8.59
C SER A 74 16.94 4.89 9.82
N THR A 75 17.15 3.57 9.84
CA THR A 75 17.84 2.83 10.90
C THR A 75 19.12 2.20 10.34
N GLU A 76 20.04 1.78 11.20
CA GLU A 76 21.29 1.09 10.80
C GLU A 76 21.01 -0.17 9.98
N GLY A 77 19.91 -0.88 10.28
CA GLY A 77 19.47 -2.08 9.54
C GLY A 77 19.11 -1.85 8.08
N MET A 78 18.91 -0.61 7.65
CA MET A 78 18.59 -0.24 6.27
C MET A 78 19.84 -0.09 5.38
N GLY A 79 21.05 -0.09 5.95
CA GLY A 79 22.28 0.01 5.18
C GLY A 79 22.36 1.27 4.33
N LYS A 80 22.31 1.11 2.99
CA LYS A 80 22.29 2.23 2.03
C LYS A 80 20.89 2.78 1.76
N GLY A 81 19.84 2.08 2.19
CA GLY A 81 18.47 2.52 1.99
C GLY A 81 18.10 3.71 2.88
N LYS A 82 17.03 4.36 2.53
CA LYS A 82 16.51 5.50 3.28
C LYS A 82 15.01 5.43 3.43
N LEU A 83 14.51 5.82 4.60
CA LEU A 83 13.10 5.98 4.89
C LEU A 83 12.84 7.41 5.39
N LEU A 84 12.19 8.22 4.54
CA LEU A 84 11.68 9.53 4.94
C LEU A 84 10.17 9.41 5.19
N VAL A 85 9.69 9.99 6.29
CA VAL A 85 8.29 9.91 6.68
C VAL A 85 7.71 11.31 6.88
N GLY A 86 6.61 11.60 6.20
CA GLY A 86 5.77 12.77 6.42
C GLY A 86 4.55 12.38 7.23
N LEU A 87 4.39 12.98 8.40
CA LEU A 87 3.33 12.65 9.35
C LEU A 87 2.19 13.66 9.30
N ALA A 88 0.95 13.19 9.37
CA ALA A 88 -0.20 14.04 9.61
C ALA A 88 -0.28 14.46 11.08
N ASN A 89 -0.80 15.67 11.32
CA ASN A 89 -0.93 16.23 12.66
C ASN A 89 -2.05 15.52 13.43
N PRO A 90 -1.75 14.86 14.56
CA PRO A 90 -2.74 14.12 15.33
C PRO A 90 -3.54 14.96 16.33
N SER A 91 -3.30 16.28 16.41
CA SER A 91 -4.05 17.13 17.35
C SER A 91 -5.51 17.24 16.97
N THR A 92 -6.38 17.32 17.96
CA THR A 92 -7.83 17.46 17.74
C THR A 92 -8.15 18.69 16.90
N GLU A 93 -7.43 19.79 17.11
CA GLU A 93 -7.59 21.04 16.37
C GLU A 93 -7.30 20.84 14.89
N ALA A 94 -6.20 20.15 14.54
CA ALA A 94 -5.84 19.87 13.17
C ALA A 94 -6.83 18.93 12.49
N ILE A 95 -7.33 17.92 13.20
CA ILE A 95 -8.34 16.99 12.68
C ILE A 95 -9.65 17.74 12.36
N LEU A 96 -10.14 18.55 13.30
CA LEU A 96 -11.35 19.36 13.09
C LEU A 96 -11.17 20.39 11.97
N GLU A 97 -9.99 20.98 11.87
CA GLU A 97 -9.65 21.84 10.73
C GLU A 97 -9.79 21.09 9.40
N MET A 98 -9.24 19.88 9.29
CA MET A 98 -9.32 19.08 8.06
C MET A 98 -10.77 18.66 7.74
N GLU A 99 -11.60 18.39 8.75
CA GLU A 99 -13.01 18.08 8.53
C GLU A 99 -13.82 19.29 8.01
N SER A 100 -13.42 20.49 8.38
CA SER A 100 -14.08 21.75 7.96
C SER A 100 -13.71 22.20 6.53
N LYS A 101 -12.70 21.58 5.91
CA LYS A 101 -12.22 21.94 4.57
C LYS A 101 -13.27 21.69 3.49
N ASN A 102 -13.34 22.61 2.54
CA ASN A 102 -14.29 22.55 1.45
C ASN A 102 -13.68 21.93 0.16
N ARG A 103 -14.51 21.76 -0.86
CA ARG A 103 -14.09 21.20 -2.16
C ARG A 103 -12.99 22.00 -2.84
N THR A 104 -12.95 23.31 -2.68
CA THR A 104 -11.91 24.16 -3.27
C THR A 104 -10.54 23.81 -2.69
N TRP A 105 -10.47 23.65 -1.38
CA TRP A 105 -9.25 23.21 -0.71
C TRP A 105 -8.80 21.83 -1.19
N GLU A 106 -9.72 20.88 -1.34
CA GLU A 106 -9.40 19.54 -1.83
C GLU A 106 -8.81 19.56 -3.26
N MET A 107 -9.29 20.46 -4.13
CA MET A 107 -8.71 20.67 -5.46
C MET A 107 -7.29 21.26 -5.38
N GLU A 108 -7.03 22.15 -4.43
CA GLU A 108 -5.70 22.68 -4.17
C GLU A 108 -4.75 21.59 -3.64
N VAL A 109 -5.24 20.71 -2.77
CA VAL A 109 -4.49 19.54 -2.28
C VAL A 109 -4.07 18.64 -3.44
N LEU A 110 -4.98 18.35 -4.38
CA LEU A 110 -4.62 17.59 -5.58
C LEU A 110 -3.46 18.27 -6.35
N GLY A 111 -3.56 19.59 -6.55
CA GLY A 111 -2.47 20.37 -7.19
C GLY A 111 -1.14 20.27 -6.42
N ARG A 112 -1.18 20.28 -5.07
CA ARG A 112 0.01 20.10 -4.22
C ARG A 112 0.62 18.70 -4.34
N LEU A 113 -0.21 17.65 -4.35
CA LEU A 113 0.28 16.28 -4.51
C LEU A 113 0.86 16.03 -5.91
N LEU A 114 0.29 16.60 -6.96
CA LEU A 114 0.86 16.55 -8.31
C LEU A 114 2.19 17.32 -8.40
N SER A 115 2.28 18.48 -7.76
CA SER A 115 3.54 19.23 -7.64
C SER A 115 4.60 18.44 -6.87
N PHE A 116 4.20 17.74 -5.80
CA PHE A 116 5.07 16.84 -5.07
C PHE A 116 5.60 15.70 -5.95
N LYS A 117 4.73 15.06 -6.74
CA LYS A 117 5.16 14.05 -7.73
C LYS A 117 6.22 14.60 -8.68
N THR A 118 6.02 15.78 -9.23
CA THR A 118 6.96 16.45 -10.13
C THR A 118 8.27 16.80 -9.41
N TYR A 119 8.18 17.30 -8.18
CA TYR A 119 9.34 17.62 -7.36
C TYR A 119 10.22 16.40 -7.07
N LEU A 120 9.60 15.26 -6.75
CA LEU A 120 10.31 14.00 -6.50
C LEU A 120 11.09 13.53 -7.71
N LEU A 121 10.49 13.64 -8.91
CA LEU A 121 11.14 13.23 -10.15
C LEU A 121 12.38 14.06 -10.45
N ASN A 122 12.37 15.35 -10.09
CA ASN A 122 13.43 16.29 -10.48
C ASN A 122 14.50 16.49 -9.40
N ASN A 123 14.15 16.43 -8.12
CA ASN A 123 15.02 16.90 -7.03
C ASN A 123 15.35 15.84 -5.98
N MET A 124 14.49 14.86 -5.79
CA MET A 124 14.68 13.82 -4.78
C MET A 124 14.38 12.43 -5.38
N PRO A 125 15.40 11.71 -5.87
CA PRO A 125 15.18 10.42 -6.50
C PRO A 125 14.79 9.37 -5.44
N PHE A 126 13.49 9.20 -5.20
CA PHE A 126 12.95 8.07 -4.46
C PHE A 126 12.63 6.94 -5.42
N ASP A 127 12.96 5.71 -5.01
CA ASP A 127 12.54 4.51 -5.71
C ASP A 127 11.03 4.31 -5.54
N TYR A 128 10.54 4.54 -4.30
CA TYR A 128 9.14 4.39 -3.94
C TYR A 128 8.65 5.57 -3.10
N VAL A 129 7.40 5.98 -3.38
CA VAL A 129 6.63 6.86 -2.51
C VAL A 129 5.34 6.16 -2.15
N PHE A 130 5.09 5.97 -0.88
CA PHE A 130 3.89 5.36 -0.34
C PHE A 130 2.97 6.41 0.26
N PHE A 131 1.71 6.40 -0.14
CA PHE A 131 0.64 7.17 0.46
C PHE A 131 -0.24 6.26 1.31
N ASP A 132 -0.31 6.53 2.61
CA ASP A 132 -1.29 5.91 3.50
C ASP A 132 -2.55 6.76 3.49
N ALA A 133 -3.54 6.39 2.67
CA ALA A 133 -4.72 7.20 2.42
C ALA A 133 -5.85 6.92 3.42
N SER A 134 -6.73 7.89 3.64
CA SER A 134 -7.98 7.69 4.38
C SER A 134 -8.85 6.60 3.76
N PRO A 135 -9.65 5.87 4.55
CA PRO A 135 -10.60 4.90 4.02
C PRO A 135 -11.78 5.57 3.31
N GLY A 136 -12.44 4.81 2.44
CA GLY A 136 -13.65 5.24 1.75
C GLY A 136 -13.43 6.22 0.61
N LEU A 137 -14.52 6.60 -0.05
CA LEU A 137 -14.51 7.50 -1.20
C LEU A 137 -14.70 8.96 -0.74
N ILE A 138 -13.67 9.52 -0.14
CA ILE A 138 -13.60 10.93 0.22
C ILE A 138 -12.58 11.66 -0.66
N TYR A 139 -12.65 12.95 -0.79
CA TYR A 139 -11.79 13.71 -1.70
C TYR A 139 -10.30 13.50 -1.44
N SER A 140 -9.87 13.47 -0.17
CA SER A 140 -8.46 13.24 0.17
C SER A 140 -7.95 11.88 -0.31
N SER A 141 -8.75 10.80 -0.18
CA SER A 141 -8.39 9.48 -0.70
C SER A 141 -8.41 9.45 -2.24
N ILE A 142 -9.36 10.13 -2.87
CA ILE A 142 -9.42 10.27 -4.33
C ILE A 142 -8.18 11.02 -4.85
N ASN A 143 -7.76 12.09 -4.18
CA ASN A 143 -6.57 12.85 -4.53
C ASN A 143 -5.31 11.96 -4.49
N ALA A 144 -5.16 11.11 -3.46
CA ALA A 144 -4.07 10.15 -3.36
C ALA A 144 -4.10 9.12 -4.50
N ILE A 145 -5.29 8.60 -4.86
CA ILE A 145 -5.49 7.66 -5.98
C ILE A 145 -5.10 8.31 -7.30
N VAL A 146 -5.55 9.54 -7.55
CA VAL A 146 -5.24 10.27 -8.80
C VAL A 146 -3.74 10.52 -8.97
N CYS A 147 -3.01 10.72 -7.88
CA CYS A 147 -1.55 10.92 -7.93
C CYS A 147 -0.76 9.61 -8.05
N ALA A 148 -1.35 8.46 -7.72
CA ALA A 148 -0.66 7.17 -7.72
C ALA A 148 -0.33 6.67 -9.13
N ASP A 149 0.73 5.86 -9.22
CA ASP A 149 1.02 5.01 -10.37
C ASP A 149 0.36 3.63 -10.17
N VAL A 150 0.28 3.17 -8.90
CA VAL A 150 -0.34 1.92 -8.48
C VAL A 150 -1.21 2.15 -7.24
N VAL A 151 -2.39 1.55 -7.21
CA VAL A 151 -3.27 1.54 -6.04
C VAL A 151 -3.33 0.14 -5.45
N LEU A 152 -2.93 0.00 -4.19
CA LEU A 152 -3.07 -1.22 -3.42
C LEU A 152 -4.34 -1.15 -2.57
N VAL A 153 -5.34 -1.89 -2.99
CA VAL A 153 -6.63 -1.94 -2.30
C VAL A 153 -6.57 -3.01 -1.23
N VAL A 154 -6.64 -2.59 0.01
CA VAL A 154 -6.64 -3.48 1.18
C VAL A 154 -8.07 -3.77 1.60
N THR A 155 -8.47 -5.03 1.56
CA THR A 155 -9.77 -5.52 1.99
C THR A 155 -9.62 -6.65 3.00
N SER A 156 -10.67 -6.92 3.76
CA SER A 156 -10.76 -8.07 4.65
C SER A 156 -11.64 -9.17 4.04
N THR A 157 -11.92 -10.24 4.81
CA THR A 157 -12.87 -11.31 4.42
C THR A 157 -14.31 -10.99 4.84
N ASP A 158 -14.55 -9.85 5.49
CA ASP A 158 -15.91 -9.43 5.85
C ASP A 158 -16.75 -9.15 4.60
N LYS A 159 -17.95 -9.73 4.53
CA LYS A 159 -18.82 -9.60 3.34
C LYS A 159 -19.12 -8.16 2.95
N SER A 160 -19.36 -7.30 3.94
CA SER A 160 -19.70 -5.90 3.68
C SER A 160 -18.49 -5.09 3.21
N ASP A 161 -17.28 -5.46 3.65
CA ASP A 161 -16.03 -4.85 3.17
C ASP A 161 -15.72 -5.30 1.74
N VAL A 162 -15.85 -6.60 1.45
CA VAL A 162 -15.66 -7.16 0.10
C VAL A 162 -16.62 -6.54 -0.90
N GLU A 163 -17.92 -6.46 -0.57
CA GLU A 163 -18.92 -5.91 -1.49
C GLU A 163 -18.73 -4.40 -1.68
N GLY A 164 -18.42 -3.66 -0.60
CA GLY A 164 -18.11 -2.24 -0.69
C GLY A 164 -16.84 -1.98 -1.52
N THR A 165 -15.82 -2.81 -1.34
CA THR A 165 -14.57 -2.74 -2.13
C THR A 165 -14.85 -3.01 -3.61
N ARG A 166 -15.66 -4.04 -3.94
CA ARG A 166 -16.07 -4.30 -5.32
C ARG A 166 -16.76 -3.11 -5.97
N ARG A 167 -17.73 -2.54 -5.25
CA ARG A 167 -18.47 -1.38 -5.73
C ARG A 167 -17.53 -0.18 -5.93
N MET A 168 -16.66 0.08 -4.98
CA MET A 168 -15.67 1.14 -5.03
C MET A 168 -14.75 1.01 -6.26
N ILE A 169 -14.24 -0.19 -6.54
CA ILE A 169 -13.36 -0.43 -7.70
C ILE A 169 -14.14 -0.18 -9.00
N ARG A 170 -15.31 -0.75 -9.13
CA ARG A 170 -16.14 -0.62 -10.34
C ARG A 170 -16.60 0.83 -10.61
N GLU A 171 -17.01 1.57 -9.57
CA GLU A 171 -17.62 2.88 -9.74
C GLU A 171 -16.60 4.03 -9.72
N CYS A 172 -15.44 3.82 -9.15
CA CYS A 172 -14.45 4.88 -8.96
C CYS A 172 -13.14 4.62 -9.71
N TYR A 173 -12.55 3.45 -9.57
CA TYR A 173 -11.20 3.24 -10.10
C TYR A 173 -11.15 3.07 -11.60
N GLU A 174 -12.21 2.55 -12.22
CA GLU A 174 -12.31 2.47 -13.69
C GLU A 174 -12.23 3.86 -14.35
N LEU A 175 -12.59 4.93 -13.60
CA LEU A 175 -12.52 6.31 -14.09
C LEU A 175 -11.08 6.87 -14.11
N PHE A 176 -10.16 6.30 -13.37
CA PHE A 176 -8.83 6.88 -13.18
C PHE A 176 -7.72 6.19 -13.97
N ASP A 177 -8.01 5.09 -14.67
CA ASP A 177 -7.04 4.30 -15.46
C ASP A 177 -5.74 4.03 -14.68
N ARG A 178 -5.89 3.52 -13.45
CA ARG A 178 -4.76 3.20 -12.56
C ARG A 178 -4.51 1.71 -12.49
N LYS A 179 -3.24 1.33 -12.31
CA LYS A 179 -2.86 -0.04 -11.99
C LYS A 179 -3.36 -0.38 -10.60
N ILE A 180 -4.08 -1.49 -10.43
CA ILE A 180 -4.72 -1.87 -9.16
C ILE A 180 -4.25 -3.25 -8.76
N GLY A 181 -3.82 -3.39 -7.50
CA GLY A 181 -3.54 -4.67 -6.85
C GLY A 181 -4.40 -4.85 -5.61
N ILE A 182 -4.83 -6.07 -5.34
CA ILE A 182 -5.65 -6.41 -4.19
C ILE A 182 -4.79 -7.08 -3.12
N ILE A 183 -4.91 -6.60 -1.87
CA ILE A 183 -4.37 -7.28 -0.68
C ILE A 183 -5.56 -7.72 0.17
N ILE A 184 -5.69 -9.02 0.42
CA ILE A 184 -6.71 -9.57 1.32
C ILE A 184 -6.04 -9.77 2.68
N ASN A 185 -6.42 -8.94 3.65
CA ASN A 185 -5.86 -8.96 4.99
C ASN A 185 -6.81 -9.58 6.01
N LYS A 186 -6.29 -9.97 7.16
CA LYS A 186 -7.06 -10.56 8.28
C LYS A 186 -7.83 -11.81 7.90
N VAL A 187 -7.24 -12.64 7.04
CA VAL A 187 -7.86 -13.89 6.61
C VAL A 187 -7.84 -14.90 7.76
N PRO A 188 -8.98 -15.47 8.17
CA PRO A 188 -9.00 -16.55 9.15
C PRO A 188 -8.14 -17.73 8.70
N THR A 189 -7.32 -18.29 9.59
CA THR A 189 -6.38 -19.37 9.26
C THR A 189 -7.07 -20.59 8.67
N GLU A 190 -8.26 -20.90 9.13
CA GLU A 190 -9.11 -21.99 8.62
C GLU A 190 -9.50 -21.79 7.15
N SER A 191 -9.67 -20.54 6.72
CA SER A 191 -10.04 -20.19 5.34
C SER A 191 -8.87 -20.26 4.35
N LEU A 192 -7.63 -20.27 4.81
CA LEU A 192 -6.43 -20.36 3.96
C LEU A 192 -6.31 -21.72 3.26
N SER A 193 -6.82 -22.79 3.88
CA SER A 193 -6.82 -24.16 3.33
C SER A 193 -7.82 -24.35 2.18
N LEU A 194 -8.79 -23.47 2.07
CA LEU A 194 -9.87 -23.58 1.08
C LEU A 194 -9.46 -22.88 -0.21
N LYS A 195 -8.48 -23.15 -0.96
CA LYS A 195 -8.15 -22.64 -2.33
C LYS A 195 -9.12 -21.57 -2.93
N ILE A 196 -9.74 -20.74 -2.06
CA ILE A 196 -10.83 -19.81 -2.39
C ILE A 196 -10.26 -18.57 -3.12
N TYR A 197 -8.97 -18.32 -2.97
CA TYR A 197 -8.33 -17.16 -3.56
C TYR A 197 -7.63 -17.58 -4.86
N ASN A 198 -8.37 -17.56 -5.96
CA ASN A 198 -7.73 -17.48 -7.26
C ASN A 198 -6.81 -16.24 -7.25
N ASN A 199 -5.67 -16.31 -7.93
CA ASN A 199 -4.68 -15.21 -7.99
C ASN A 199 -5.22 -13.90 -8.58
N SER A 200 -6.53 -13.80 -8.77
CA SER A 200 -7.19 -12.63 -9.32
C SER A 200 -8.67 -12.58 -8.93
N ILE A 201 -9.18 -11.36 -8.81
CA ILE A 201 -10.62 -11.09 -8.65
C ILE A 201 -11.13 -10.57 -9.97
N GLN A 202 -12.14 -11.26 -10.54
CA GLN A 202 -12.83 -10.77 -11.71
C GLN A 202 -13.81 -9.67 -11.31
N LEU A 203 -13.62 -8.48 -11.85
CA LEU A 203 -14.48 -7.33 -11.67
C LEU A 203 -14.89 -6.83 -13.05
N GLY A 204 -16.12 -7.14 -13.45
CA GLY A 204 -16.61 -6.81 -14.79
C GLY A 204 -15.75 -7.51 -15.87
N THR A 205 -15.14 -6.72 -16.74
CA THR A 205 -14.21 -7.18 -17.78
C THR A 205 -12.75 -7.24 -17.33
N HIS A 206 -12.43 -6.71 -16.12
CA HIS A 206 -11.07 -6.62 -15.61
C HIS A 206 -10.78 -7.73 -14.60
N GLN A 207 -9.63 -8.36 -14.77
CA GLN A 207 -9.06 -9.31 -13.82
C GLN A 207 -7.99 -8.58 -13.01
N LEU A 208 -8.29 -8.30 -11.74
CA LEU A 208 -7.36 -7.60 -10.85
C LEU A 208 -6.47 -8.60 -10.10
N PRO A 209 -5.14 -8.41 -10.11
CA PRO A 209 -4.23 -9.31 -9.43
C PRO A 209 -4.41 -9.22 -7.91
N ILE A 210 -4.46 -10.37 -7.24
CA ILE A 210 -4.28 -10.47 -5.79
C ILE A 210 -2.78 -10.57 -5.55
N ILE A 211 -2.19 -9.53 -4.96
CA ILE A 211 -0.75 -9.44 -4.72
C ILE A 211 -0.34 -9.97 -3.35
N GLY A 212 -1.31 -10.21 -2.46
CA GLY A 212 -1.04 -10.79 -1.16
C GLY A 212 -2.30 -11.21 -0.40
N VAL A 213 -2.15 -12.30 0.35
CA VAL A 213 -3.16 -12.81 1.27
C VAL A 213 -2.50 -12.97 2.64
N ILE A 214 -2.98 -12.21 3.62
CA ILE A 214 -2.36 -12.11 4.94
C ILE A 214 -3.28 -12.75 5.99
N PRO A 215 -2.80 -13.78 6.71
CA PRO A 215 -3.53 -14.38 7.81
C PRO A 215 -3.83 -13.39 8.92
N CYS A 216 -4.92 -13.62 9.64
CA CYS A 216 -5.20 -12.92 10.88
C CYS A 216 -4.14 -13.29 11.93
N SER A 217 -3.48 -12.31 12.51
CA SER A 217 -2.43 -12.46 13.50
C SER A 217 -2.70 -11.49 14.65
N CYS A 218 -3.13 -12.00 15.79
CA CYS A 218 -3.52 -11.18 16.95
C CYS A 218 -2.32 -10.43 17.54
N ASP A 219 -1.13 -11.04 17.54
CA ASP A 219 0.10 -10.44 18.03
C ASP A 219 0.59 -9.29 17.15
N VAL A 220 0.40 -9.38 15.84
CA VAL A 220 0.67 -8.27 14.90
C VAL A 220 -0.32 -7.12 15.12
N ALA A 221 -1.60 -7.45 15.26
CA ALA A 221 -2.65 -6.45 15.51
C ALA A 221 -2.42 -5.69 16.83
N THR A 222 -1.95 -6.40 17.87
CA THR A 222 -1.67 -5.84 19.20
C THR A 222 -0.34 -5.08 19.23
N ALA A 223 0.66 -5.52 18.47
CA ALA A 223 1.96 -4.87 18.43
C ALA A 223 1.88 -3.46 17.83
N GLY A 224 1.00 -3.25 16.81
CA GLY A 224 0.77 -1.96 16.17
C GLY A 224 2.04 -1.25 15.69
N ARG A 225 3.13 -1.99 15.35
CA ARG A 225 4.44 -1.44 15.06
C ARG A 225 5.06 -2.06 13.80
N CYS A 226 6.12 -1.42 13.32
CA CYS A 226 6.92 -1.96 12.24
C CYS A 226 7.67 -3.22 12.70
N LEU A 227 7.44 -4.36 12.05
CA LEU A 227 8.07 -5.63 12.43
C LEU A 227 9.47 -5.78 11.85
N PHE A 228 9.85 -4.97 10.86
CA PHE A 228 11.20 -4.99 10.27
C PHE A 228 12.23 -4.22 11.10
N ASP A 229 11.81 -3.35 12.02
CA ASP A 229 12.68 -2.69 13.00
C ASP A 229 12.94 -3.55 14.23
N CYS A 230 12.25 -4.68 14.36
CA CYS A 230 12.35 -5.58 15.49
C CYS A 230 13.01 -6.89 15.04
N GLU A 231 13.64 -7.62 15.97
CA GLU A 231 14.27 -8.93 15.78
C GLU A 231 13.32 -10.05 15.25
N LYS A 232 12.09 -9.70 14.84
CA LYS A 232 11.06 -10.63 14.34
C LYS A 232 11.10 -10.83 12.82
N LEU A 233 12.27 -10.85 12.23
CA LEU A 233 12.45 -11.05 10.78
C LEU A 233 11.86 -12.37 10.24
N ASN A 234 11.67 -13.36 11.12
CA ASN A 234 11.11 -14.69 10.76
C ASN A 234 9.63 -14.84 11.12
N HIS A 235 8.91 -13.76 11.38
CA HIS A 235 7.49 -13.84 11.68
C HIS A 235 6.68 -14.13 10.38
N PRO A 236 5.63 -14.98 10.41
CA PRO A 236 4.82 -15.29 9.22
C PRO A 236 4.26 -14.04 8.50
N PHE A 237 3.94 -13.00 9.26
CA PHE A 237 3.50 -11.72 8.68
C PHE A 237 4.62 -11.07 7.85
N THR A 238 5.88 -11.07 8.31
CA THR A 238 6.99 -10.47 7.56
C THR A 238 7.28 -11.23 6.27
N GLU A 239 7.07 -12.56 6.24
CA GLU A 239 7.15 -13.34 5.01
C GLU A 239 6.08 -12.90 4.01
N LYS A 240 4.84 -12.67 4.47
CA LYS A 240 3.77 -12.16 3.62
C LYS A 240 4.03 -10.74 3.10
N ILE A 241 4.65 -9.88 3.88
CA ILE A 241 5.08 -8.56 3.41
C ILE A 241 6.16 -8.67 2.32
N ARG A 242 7.11 -9.60 2.46
CA ARG A 242 8.13 -9.89 1.41
C ARG A 242 7.48 -10.40 0.12
N GLU A 243 6.50 -11.32 0.25
CA GLU A 243 5.73 -11.82 -0.89
C GLU A 243 5.02 -10.67 -1.62
N ILE A 244 4.35 -9.77 -0.88
CA ILE A 244 3.70 -8.59 -1.46
C ILE A 244 4.70 -7.66 -2.14
N ALA A 245 5.85 -7.41 -1.53
CA ALA A 245 6.90 -6.58 -2.12
C ALA A 245 7.41 -7.18 -3.43
N THR A 246 7.66 -8.49 -3.45
CA THR A 246 8.09 -9.22 -4.65
C THR A 246 7.02 -9.14 -5.75
N ASN A 247 5.75 -9.39 -5.42
CA ASN A 247 4.67 -9.32 -6.39
C ASN A 247 4.46 -7.89 -6.92
N LEU A 248 4.61 -6.88 -6.08
CA LEU A 248 4.56 -5.47 -6.50
C LEU A 248 5.67 -5.16 -7.52
N GLU A 249 6.90 -5.59 -7.25
CA GLU A 249 8.03 -5.40 -8.17
C GLU A 249 7.87 -6.20 -9.47
N LEU A 250 7.42 -7.46 -9.40
CA LEU A 250 7.21 -8.31 -10.57
C LEU A 250 6.12 -7.77 -11.51
N ILE A 251 5.02 -7.24 -10.94
CA ILE A 251 3.88 -6.81 -11.74
C ILE A 251 4.09 -5.40 -12.29
N TRP A 252 4.74 -4.50 -11.52
CA TRP A 252 4.82 -3.08 -11.87
C TRP A 252 6.20 -2.43 -11.73
N GLY A 253 7.20 -3.15 -11.19
CA GLY A 253 8.53 -2.61 -10.90
C GLY A 253 9.49 -2.53 -12.08
N THR A 254 9.17 -3.14 -13.21
CA THR A 254 10.04 -3.19 -14.40
C THR A 254 9.50 -2.35 -15.54
N THR A 255 10.34 -1.48 -16.07
CA THR A 255 10.17 -0.87 -17.38
C THR A 255 10.13 -1.95 -18.47
N ASP A 256 9.04 -2.01 -19.20
CA ASP A 256 8.76 -2.53 -20.56
C ASP A 256 9.27 -3.89 -21.06
N ASN A 257 10.20 -4.60 -20.42
CA ASN A 257 10.75 -5.83 -21.03
C ASN A 257 10.46 -7.16 -20.31
N THR A 258 9.81 -7.16 -19.15
CA THR A 258 9.66 -8.37 -18.32
C THR A 258 8.27 -9.02 -18.38
N ILE A 259 7.28 -8.35 -18.94
CA ILE A 259 5.90 -8.88 -19.04
C ILE A 259 5.84 -10.15 -19.93
N MET A 260 6.71 -10.26 -20.94
CA MET A 260 6.80 -11.47 -21.78
C MET A 260 7.42 -12.68 -21.07
N THR A 261 8.30 -12.47 -20.09
CA THR A 261 9.01 -13.56 -19.38
C THR A 261 8.12 -14.21 -18.32
N ILE A 262 7.25 -13.45 -17.67
CA ILE A 262 6.36 -13.96 -16.61
C ILE A 262 5.25 -14.83 -17.19
N HIS A 263 4.70 -14.48 -18.36
CA HIS A 263 3.72 -15.33 -19.05
C HIS A 263 4.30 -16.69 -19.45
N ASN A 264 5.60 -16.75 -19.76
CA ASN A 264 6.29 -17.98 -20.12
C ASN A 264 6.68 -18.84 -18.91
N LEU A 265 6.94 -18.26 -17.74
CA LEU A 265 7.24 -19.00 -16.51
C LEU A 265 5.97 -19.65 -15.91
N VAL A 266 4.85 -18.95 -15.92
CA VAL A 266 3.56 -19.48 -15.43
C VAL A 266 3.00 -20.55 -16.36
N SER A 267 3.25 -20.45 -17.68
CA SER A 267 2.83 -21.47 -18.66
C SER A 267 3.74 -22.69 -18.70
N SER A 268 5.00 -22.62 -18.27
CA SER A 268 5.91 -23.77 -18.20
C SER A 268 5.68 -24.71 -17.02
N GLU A 269 5.12 -24.22 -15.91
CA GLU A 269 4.76 -25.09 -14.77
C GLU A 269 3.49 -25.92 -14.99
N SER A 270 2.64 -25.52 -15.95
CA SER A 270 1.45 -26.31 -16.30
C SER A 270 1.71 -27.55 -17.16
N SER A 271 2.93 -27.73 -17.66
CA SER A 271 3.31 -28.84 -18.56
C SER A 271 3.97 -30.04 -17.86
N LEU A 272 4.20 -29.99 -16.55
CA LEU A 272 4.73 -31.11 -15.78
C LEU A 272 3.61 -31.87 -15.05
N ARG A 273 2.76 -32.56 -15.80
CA ARG A 273 1.96 -33.66 -15.25
C ARG A 273 2.75 -34.96 -15.37
N PRO A 274 3.00 -35.70 -14.29
CA PRO A 274 3.55 -37.05 -14.41
C PRO A 274 2.49 -37.99 -14.99
N ASN A 275 2.85 -38.69 -16.05
CA ASN A 275 2.12 -39.83 -16.58
C ASN A 275 1.99 -40.91 -15.49
N LEU A 276 0.82 -41.10 -14.94
CA LEU A 276 0.49 -42.30 -14.18
C LEU A 276 0.15 -43.43 -15.14
N LEU A 277 1.05 -44.38 -15.18
CA LEU A 277 1.00 -45.65 -15.89
C LEU A 277 -0.27 -46.41 -15.55
N HIS A 278 -1.03 -46.82 -16.58
CA HIS A 278 -1.99 -47.88 -16.52
C HIS A 278 -1.26 -49.22 -16.38
N HIS A 279 -1.51 -49.96 -15.32
CA HIS A 279 -1.31 -51.41 -15.29
C HIS A 279 -2.64 -52.10 -15.56
N PRO A 280 -2.74 -53.04 -16.47
CA PRO A 280 -3.89 -53.88 -16.65
C PRO A 280 -3.84 -55.01 -15.61
N VAL A 281 -4.95 -55.26 -14.96
CA VAL A 281 -5.16 -56.46 -14.13
C VAL A 281 -5.76 -57.54 -15.02
N SER A 282 -5.01 -58.62 -15.12
CA SER A 282 -5.49 -59.94 -15.60
C SER A 282 -6.27 -60.66 -14.51
#